data_40e0b51a6eb1f7fa600ba1bb011b3f9c
#
_entry.id   40e0b51a6eb1f7fa600ba1bb011b3f9c
#
_cell.length_a   1.000
_cell.length_b   1.000
_cell.length_c   1.000
_cell.angle_alpha   90.00
_cell.angle_beta   90.00
_cell.angle_gamma   90.00
#
_symmetry.space_group_name_H-M   'P 1'
#
loop_
_entity.id
_entity.type
_entity.pdbx_description
1 polymer ?
#
loop_
_entity_poly.entity_id
_entity_poly.type
_entity_poly.pdbx_seq_one_letter_code
_entity_poly.pdbx_strand_id
1 'polypeptide(L)'
;FIALWIGQQYVVDKTIKNLLVIILGIDLVFRPLENIYHIKGYRFVEKAPLVISALANIVISIVLVKRMGLVGVYIGTIIGKFIFWCGKIYYVAGDAFKEYAGGLLKELVVMFVLLTIEIISLETFVNYLNMPCSSALAFICQCLIVVAGVCAMNLIVFIPNQYFRRLLNLVFNTIRGVVRKEA
;
A
#
# COMPACT_ATOMS: atom_id res chain seq x y z
N PHE A 1 -17.93 3.67 8.08
CA PHE A 1 -17.40 4.66 9.01
C PHE A 1 -17.96 6.05 8.72
N ILE A 2 -17.66 6.65 7.54
CA ILE A 2 -18.07 8.01 7.16
C ILE A 2 -19.59 8.19 7.32
N ALA A 3 -20.39 7.24 6.83
CA ALA A 3 -21.84 7.27 6.95
C ALA A 3 -22.34 7.27 8.39
N LEU A 4 -21.63 6.54 9.31
CA LEU A 4 -21.98 6.46 10.72
C LEU A 4 -21.53 7.70 11.51
N TRP A 5 -20.43 8.34 11.10
CA TRP A 5 -19.83 9.43 11.85
C TRP A 5 -20.30 10.80 11.40
N ILE A 6 -20.33 11.05 10.08
CA ILE A 6 -20.60 12.38 9.52
C ILE A 6 -21.94 12.40 8.74
N GLY A 7 -22.40 11.24 8.28
CA GLY A 7 -23.66 11.09 7.53
C GLY A 7 -23.46 10.57 6.10
N GLN A 8 -24.54 10.01 5.55
CA GLN A 8 -24.57 9.41 4.21
C GLN A 8 -24.20 10.38 3.07
N GLN A 9 -24.47 11.65 3.23
CA GLN A 9 -24.18 12.68 2.24
C GLN A 9 -22.69 12.92 1.99
N TYR A 10 -21.83 12.49 2.91
CA TYR A 10 -20.37 12.59 2.80
C TYR A 10 -19.70 11.31 2.32
N VAL A 11 -20.48 10.27 2.02
CA VAL A 11 -19.94 9.03 1.47
C VAL A 11 -19.45 9.27 0.05
N VAL A 12 -18.16 9.09 -0.14
CA VAL A 12 -17.49 9.29 -1.43
C VAL A 12 -17.90 8.18 -2.41
N ASP A 13 -18.03 8.54 -3.68
CA ASP A 13 -18.37 7.61 -4.76
C ASP A 13 -17.43 6.39 -4.80
N LYS A 14 -17.97 5.23 -5.20
CA LYS A 14 -17.23 3.96 -5.26
C LYS A 14 -15.96 4.08 -6.12
N THR A 15 -16.02 4.82 -7.20
CA THR A 15 -14.88 5.05 -8.11
C THR A 15 -13.72 5.75 -7.39
N ILE A 16 -14.02 6.83 -6.66
CA ILE A 16 -13.01 7.59 -5.91
C ILE A 16 -12.41 6.72 -4.79
N LYS A 17 -13.25 5.96 -4.08
CA LYS A 17 -12.79 5.02 -3.06
C LYS A 17 -11.79 4.01 -3.64
N ASN A 18 -12.08 3.42 -4.78
CA ASN A 18 -11.20 2.46 -5.43
C ASN A 18 -9.87 3.10 -5.87
N LEU A 19 -9.91 4.33 -6.40
CA LEU A 19 -8.70 5.07 -6.76
C LEU A 19 -7.82 5.38 -5.54
N LEU A 20 -8.42 5.73 -4.40
CA LEU A 20 -7.68 5.93 -3.14
C LEU A 20 -7.01 4.63 -2.65
N VAL A 21 -7.69 3.49 -2.77
CA VAL A 21 -7.10 2.18 -2.43
C VAL A 21 -5.92 1.86 -3.34
N ILE A 22 -6.03 2.14 -4.65
CA ILE A 22 -4.92 1.97 -5.60
C ILE A 22 -3.72 2.85 -5.22
N ILE A 23 -3.96 4.13 -4.90
CA ILE A 23 -2.91 5.07 -4.48
C ILE A 23 -2.18 4.55 -3.23
N LEU A 24 -2.94 4.10 -2.23
CA LEU A 24 -2.40 3.53 -1.01
C LEU A 24 -1.60 2.24 -1.30
N GLY A 25 -2.12 1.38 -2.17
CA GLY A 25 -1.45 0.15 -2.59
C GLY A 25 -0.10 0.43 -3.24
N ILE A 26 -0.02 1.42 -4.14
CA ILE A 26 1.24 1.84 -4.75
C ILE A 26 2.24 2.26 -3.66
N ASP A 27 1.82 3.10 -2.70
CA ASP A 27 2.72 3.55 -1.63
C ASP A 27 3.23 2.39 -0.77
N LEU A 28 2.36 1.44 -0.43
CA LEU A 28 2.75 0.28 0.38
C LEU A 28 3.76 -0.64 -0.33
N VAL A 29 3.53 -0.93 -1.61
CA VAL A 29 4.43 -1.78 -2.41
C VAL A 29 5.81 -1.17 -2.55
N PHE A 30 5.89 0.15 -2.71
CA PHE A 30 7.17 0.84 -2.91
C PHE A 30 7.85 1.30 -1.62
N ARG A 31 7.23 1.15 -0.45
CA ARG A 31 7.81 1.54 0.84
C ARG A 31 9.17 0.88 1.14
N PRO A 32 9.40 -0.42 0.88
CA PRO A 32 10.71 -1.03 1.06
C PRO A 32 11.80 -0.39 0.19
N LEU A 33 11.47 -0.05 -1.06
CA LEU A 33 12.39 0.64 -1.97
C LEU A 33 12.79 2.01 -1.44
N GLU A 34 11.85 2.75 -0.85
CA GLU A 34 12.10 4.04 -0.23
C GLU A 34 13.10 3.93 0.93
N ASN A 35 12.97 2.92 1.78
CA ASN A 35 13.90 2.65 2.86
C ASN A 35 15.33 2.39 2.34
N ILE A 36 15.48 1.61 1.27
CA ILE A 36 16.78 1.37 0.63
C ILE A 36 17.38 2.68 0.11
N TYR A 37 16.56 3.53 -0.49
CA TYR A 37 16.96 4.84 -0.98
C TYR A 37 17.53 5.73 0.14
N HIS A 38 16.87 5.74 1.30
CA HIS A 38 17.31 6.50 2.46
C HIS A 38 18.61 5.95 3.07
N ILE A 39 18.77 4.63 3.17
CA ILE A 39 19.98 3.97 3.69
C ILE A 39 21.19 4.28 2.81
N LYS A 40 21.02 4.33 1.50
CA LYS A 40 22.10 4.61 0.53
C LYS A 40 22.43 6.10 0.40
N GLY A 41 21.66 7.00 1.03
CA GLY A 41 21.92 8.43 1.00
C GLY A 41 21.52 9.14 -0.31
N TYR A 42 20.70 8.52 -1.16
CA TYR A 42 20.28 9.07 -2.47
C TYR A 42 19.25 10.21 -2.40
N ARG A 43 19.12 10.88 -1.27
CA ARG A 43 18.15 11.97 -1.08
C ARG A 43 18.27 13.13 -2.08
N PHE A 44 19.48 13.40 -2.60
CA PHE A 44 19.68 14.46 -3.59
C PHE A 44 19.21 14.06 -4.98
N VAL A 45 19.35 12.78 -5.34
CA VAL A 45 18.97 12.25 -6.66
C VAL A 45 17.45 12.14 -6.80
N GLU A 46 16.74 12.02 -5.67
CA GLU A 46 15.29 11.94 -5.59
C GLU A 46 14.57 13.24 -6.04
N LYS A 47 15.24 14.38 -5.97
CA LYS A 47 14.62 15.68 -6.25
C LYS A 47 14.14 15.81 -7.69
N ALA A 48 14.90 15.31 -8.67
CA ALA A 48 14.52 15.40 -10.06
C ALA A 48 13.26 14.57 -10.39
N PRO A 49 13.17 13.27 -10.07
CA PRO A 49 11.93 12.50 -10.22
C PRO A 49 10.74 13.10 -9.48
N LEU A 50 10.96 13.66 -8.29
CA LEU A 50 9.91 14.30 -7.49
C LEU A 50 9.33 15.53 -8.21
N VAL A 51 10.17 16.42 -8.71
CA VAL A 51 9.72 17.62 -9.42
C VAL A 51 9.00 17.25 -10.72
N ILE A 52 9.57 16.32 -11.52
CA ILE A 52 8.95 15.87 -12.76
C ILE A 52 7.59 15.25 -12.48
N SER A 53 7.47 14.39 -11.49
CA SER A 53 6.21 13.74 -11.12
C SER A 53 5.16 14.73 -10.62
N ALA A 54 5.57 15.74 -9.83
CA ALA A 54 4.68 16.78 -9.35
C ALA A 54 4.13 17.64 -10.48
N LEU A 55 4.99 18.07 -11.40
CA LEU A 55 4.57 18.82 -12.59
C LEU A 55 3.63 17.99 -13.47
N ALA A 56 3.97 16.73 -13.73
CA ALA A 56 3.12 15.82 -14.51
C ALA A 56 1.75 15.63 -13.82
N ASN A 57 1.73 15.43 -12.51
CA ASN A 57 0.49 15.32 -11.75
C ASN A 57 -0.40 16.57 -11.91
N ILE A 58 0.18 17.77 -11.75
CA ILE A 58 -0.56 19.03 -11.89
C ILE A 58 -1.14 19.16 -13.31
N VAL A 59 -0.32 18.99 -14.35
CA VAL A 59 -0.75 19.14 -15.74
C VAL A 59 -1.84 18.15 -16.09
N ILE A 60 -1.64 16.87 -15.76
CA ILE A 60 -2.60 15.80 -16.06
C ILE A 60 -3.90 16.02 -15.26
N SER A 61 -3.82 16.38 -13.99
CA SER A 61 -4.99 16.67 -13.16
C SER A 61 -5.81 17.82 -13.72
N ILE A 62 -5.17 18.92 -14.16
CA ILE A 62 -5.88 20.07 -14.77
C ILE A 62 -6.61 19.66 -16.06
N VAL A 63 -5.99 18.83 -16.88
CA VAL A 63 -6.60 18.34 -18.13
C VAL A 63 -7.76 17.41 -17.83
N LEU A 64 -7.60 16.47 -16.91
CA LEU A 64 -8.60 15.45 -16.63
C LEU A 64 -9.76 15.98 -15.78
N VAL A 65 -9.52 16.94 -14.88
CA VAL A 65 -10.59 17.50 -14.03
C VAL A 65 -11.69 18.15 -14.85
N LYS A 66 -11.35 18.75 -15.97
CA LYS A 66 -12.34 19.36 -16.89
C LYS A 66 -13.32 18.35 -17.50
N ARG A 67 -12.92 17.08 -17.62
CA ARG A 67 -13.74 16.02 -18.21
C ARG A 67 -14.36 15.09 -17.18
N MET A 68 -13.63 14.78 -16.11
CA MET A 68 -13.95 13.72 -15.15
C MET A 68 -14.15 14.25 -13.71
N GLY A 69 -14.06 15.57 -13.50
CA GLY A 69 -14.18 16.15 -12.17
C GLY A 69 -13.12 15.63 -11.21
N LEU A 70 -13.49 15.35 -9.98
CA LEU A 70 -12.58 14.92 -8.91
C LEU A 70 -11.85 13.59 -9.24
N VAL A 71 -12.48 12.69 -9.99
CA VAL A 71 -11.88 11.43 -10.46
C VAL A 71 -10.60 11.72 -11.27
N GLY A 72 -10.62 12.77 -12.11
CA GLY A 72 -9.46 13.18 -12.91
C GLY A 72 -8.25 13.58 -12.08
N VAL A 73 -8.46 14.19 -10.90
CA VAL A 73 -7.38 14.55 -9.97
C VAL A 73 -6.70 13.29 -9.42
N TYR A 74 -7.47 12.28 -9.01
CA TYR A 74 -6.93 11.03 -8.50
C TYR A 74 -6.17 10.23 -9.57
N ILE A 75 -6.67 10.21 -10.81
CA ILE A 75 -5.96 9.60 -11.94
C ILE A 75 -4.63 10.33 -12.19
N GLY A 76 -4.62 11.65 -12.18
CA GLY A 76 -3.39 12.45 -12.27
C GLY A 76 -2.39 12.11 -11.18
N THR A 77 -2.87 11.92 -9.94
CA THR A 77 -2.03 11.50 -8.81
C THR A 77 -1.43 10.11 -9.01
N ILE A 78 -2.20 9.14 -9.51
CA ILE A 78 -1.70 7.79 -9.82
C ILE A 78 -0.60 7.85 -10.86
N ILE A 79 -0.80 8.61 -11.96
CA ILE A 79 0.19 8.75 -13.02
C ILE A 79 1.45 9.46 -12.50
N GLY A 80 1.29 10.52 -11.70
CA GLY A 80 2.40 11.21 -11.06
C GLY A 80 3.23 10.27 -10.17
N LYS A 81 2.58 9.47 -9.32
CA LYS A 81 3.24 8.45 -8.50
C LYS A 81 3.98 7.42 -9.35
N PHE A 82 3.36 6.97 -10.44
CA PHE A 82 4.00 6.01 -11.34
C PHE A 82 5.28 6.59 -11.95
N ILE A 83 5.25 7.83 -12.44
CA ILE A 83 6.43 8.54 -12.95
C ILE A 83 7.52 8.64 -11.89
N PHE A 84 7.15 9.01 -10.66
CA PHE A 84 8.07 9.11 -9.53
C PHE A 84 8.78 7.78 -9.23
N TRP A 85 8.03 6.70 -9.14
CA TRP A 85 8.58 5.38 -8.84
C TRP A 85 9.41 4.81 -9.98
N CYS A 86 9.01 5.04 -11.24
CA CYS A 86 9.83 4.69 -12.40
C CYS A 86 11.18 5.40 -12.35
N GLY A 87 11.20 6.69 -12.02
CA GLY A 87 12.43 7.44 -11.85
C GLY A 87 13.31 6.88 -10.73
N LYS A 88 12.74 6.57 -9.57
CA LYS A 88 13.46 5.94 -8.45
C LYS A 88 14.04 4.57 -8.84
N ILE A 89 13.24 3.71 -9.45
CA ILE A 89 13.70 2.38 -9.89
C ILE A 89 14.88 2.51 -10.87
N TYR A 90 14.81 3.44 -11.81
CA TYR A 90 15.89 3.68 -12.78
C TYR A 90 17.23 3.98 -12.08
N TYR A 91 17.22 4.87 -11.07
CA TYR A 91 18.43 5.20 -10.33
C TYR A 91 18.93 4.04 -9.47
N VAL A 92 18.03 3.37 -8.74
CA VAL A 92 18.39 2.23 -7.89
C VAL A 92 18.93 1.06 -8.71
N ALA A 93 18.28 0.75 -9.83
CA ALA A 93 18.71 -0.31 -10.73
C ALA A 93 20.04 0.03 -11.43
N GLY A 94 20.26 1.32 -11.76
CA GLY A 94 21.47 1.75 -12.46
C GLY A 94 22.73 1.76 -11.61
N ASP A 95 22.62 2.11 -10.33
CA ASP A 95 23.77 2.40 -9.48
C ASP A 95 23.92 1.42 -8.29
N ALA A 96 22.86 1.22 -7.53
CA ALA A 96 22.94 0.44 -6.29
C ALA A 96 22.85 -1.08 -6.46
N PHE A 97 22.14 -1.55 -7.49
CA PHE A 97 21.75 -2.94 -7.64
C PHE A 97 21.88 -3.44 -9.09
N LYS A 98 22.91 -3.01 -9.83
CA LYS A 98 23.13 -3.46 -11.22
C LYS A 98 23.00 -4.98 -11.39
N GLU A 99 23.54 -5.74 -10.44
CA GLU A 99 23.50 -7.22 -10.46
C GLU A 99 22.14 -7.80 -10.03
N TYR A 100 21.35 -7.04 -9.25
CA TYR A 100 20.09 -7.50 -8.65
C TYR A 100 18.85 -6.79 -9.19
N ALA A 101 18.99 -5.91 -10.19
CA ALA A 101 17.89 -5.10 -10.71
C ALA A 101 16.69 -5.94 -11.18
N GLY A 102 16.97 -7.07 -11.86
CA GLY A 102 15.93 -8.01 -12.30
C GLY A 102 15.22 -8.71 -11.15
N GLY A 103 15.96 -9.06 -10.09
CA GLY A 103 15.40 -9.65 -8.88
C GLY A 103 14.48 -8.67 -8.14
N LEU A 104 14.93 -7.42 -7.98
CA LEU A 104 14.15 -6.36 -7.35
C LEU A 104 12.84 -6.09 -8.09
N LEU A 105 12.90 -5.96 -9.42
CA LEU A 105 11.71 -5.74 -10.24
C LEU A 105 10.72 -6.92 -10.12
N LYS A 106 11.23 -8.15 -10.14
CA LYS A 106 10.41 -9.35 -9.93
C LYS A 106 9.71 -9.34 -8.57
N GLU A 107 10.43 -9.00 -7.50
CA GLU A 107 9.86 -8.92 -6.16
C GLU A 107 8.77 -7.84 -6.06
N LEU A 108 9.00 -6.66 -6.63
CA LEU A 108 7.99 -5.59 -6.68
C LEU A 108 6.72 -6.02 -7.42
N VAL A 109 6.87 -6.70 -8.57
CA VAL A 109 5.73 -7.24 -9.32
C VAL A 109 4.98 -8.29 -8.51
N VAL A 110 5.69 -9.21 -7.87
CA VAL A 110 5.07 -10.22 -7.00
C VAL A 110 4.31 -9.57 -5.84
N MET A 111 4.90 -8.58 -5.17
CA MET A 111 4.22 -7.84 -4.09
C MET A 111 2.96 -7.13 -4.60
N PHE A 112 3.02 -6.53 -5.80
CA PHE A 112 1.86 -5.87 -6.39
C PHE A 112 0.74 -6.86 -6.72
N VAL A 113 1.08 -8.01 -7.27
CA VAL A 113 0.12 -9.10 -7.57
C VAL A 113 -0.51 -9.64 -6.29
N LEU A 114 0.29 -9.91 -5.26
CA LEU A 114 -0.20 -10.41 -3.97
C LEU A 114 -1.14 -9.40 -3.31
N LEU A 115 -0.79 -8.12 -3.28
CA LEU A 115 -1.63 -7.06 -2.74
C LEU A 115 -2.96 -6.93 -3.51
N THR A 116 -2.92 -7.07 -4.84
CA THR A 116 -4.13 -7.04 -5.66
C THR A 116 -5.05 -8.22 -5.35
N ILE A 117 -4.51 -9.43 -5.22
CA ILE A 117 -5.25 -10.63 -4.83
C ILE A 117 -5.85 -10.46 -3.43
N GLU A 118 -5.10 -9.91 -2.49
CA GLU A 118 -5.54 -9.65 -1.13
C GLU A 118 -6.73 -8.68 -1.10
N ILE A 119 -6.65 -7.56 -1.82
CA ILE A 119 -7.74 -6.58 -1.90
C ILE A 119 -9.00 -7.23 -2.48
N ILE A 120 -8.89 -7.95 -3.60
CA ILE A 120 -10.03 -8.60 -4.25
C ILE A 120 -10.66 -9.65 -3.34
N SER A 121 -9.86 -10.47 -2.68
CA SER A 121 -10.36 -11.51 -1.79
C SER A 121 -11.04 -10.93 -0.56
N LEU A 122 -10.53 -9.84 0.01
CA LEU A 122 -11.14 -9.13 1.12
C LEU A 122 -12.46 -8.45 0.71
N GLU A 123 -12.50 -7.79 -0.45
CA GLU A 123 -13.75 -7.19 -0.95
C GLU A 123 -14.81 -8.27 -1.15
N THR A 124 -14.44 -9.40 -1.73
CA THR A 124 -15.35 -10.54 -1.94
C THR A 124 -15.83 -11.12 -0.61
N PHE A 125 -14.93 -11.28 0.37
CA PHE A 125 -15.24 -11.81 1.69
C PHE A 125 -16.17 -10.88 2.48
N VAL A 126 -15.92 -9.57 2.47
CA VAL A 126 -16.76 -8.57 3.14
C VAL A 126 -18.15 -8.53 2.51
N ASN A 127 -18.24 -8.60 1.17
CA ASN A 127 -19.51 -8.65 0.46
C ASN A 127 -20.29 -9.95 0.77
N TYR A 128 -19.61 -11.09 0.91
CA TYR A 128 -20.21 -12.36 1.27
C TYR A 128 -20.80 -12.33 2.69
N LEU A 129 -20.12 -11.73 3.65
CA LEU A 129 -20.60 -11.58 5.03
C LEU A 129 -21.86 -10.74 5.15
N ASN A 130 -22.14 -9.87 4.17
CA ASN A 130 -23.35 -9.03 4.04
C ASN A 130 -23.81 -8.42 5.38
N MET A 131 -22.85 -8.05 6.25
CA MET A 131 -23.14 -7.51 7.57
C MET A 131 -23.66 -6.08 7.46
N PRO A 132 -24.87 -5.78 7.95
CA PRO A 132 -25.37 -4.41 7.96
C PRO A 132 -24.57 -3.59 8.98
N CYS A 133 -23.81 -2.59 8.49
CA CYS A 133 -23.13 -1.62 9.36
C CYS A 133 -24.13 -0.61 9.96
N SER A 134 -25.16 -1.08 10.64
CA SER A 134 -26.21 -0.22 11.22
C SER A 134 -25.81 0.36 12.59
N SER A 135 -24.79 -0.19 13.25
CA SER A 135 -24.33 0.26 14.56
C SER A 135 -22.81 0.35 14.63
N ALA A 136 -22.30 1.17 15.56
CA ALA A 136 -20.86 1.28 15.82
C ALA A 136 -20.24 -0.06 16.22
N LEU A 137 -20.97 -0.89 16.97
CA LEU A 137 -20.50 -2.21 17.40
C LEU A 137 -20.36 -3.17 16.21
N ALA A 138 -21.33 -3.18 15.28
CA ALA A 138 -21.26 -3.99 14.08
C ALA A 138 -20.06 -3.56 13.19
N PHE A 139 -19.78 -2.26 13.10
CA PHE A 139 -18.63 -1.74 12.41
C PHE A 139 -17.30 -2.21 13.04
N ILE A 140 -17.18 -2.16 14.37
CA ILE A 140 -15.97 -2.64 15.09
C ILE A 140 -15.78 -4.13 14.85
N CYS A 141 -16.83 -4.94 14.96
CA CYS A 141 -16.75 -6.38 14.68
C CYS A 141 -16.30 -6.64 13.24
N GLN A 142 -16.84 -5.92 12.27
CA GLN A 142 -16.42 -6.04 10.87
C GLN A 142 -14.94 -5.67 10.67
N CYS A 143 -14.47 -4.60 11.30
CA CYS A 143 -13.04 -4.23 11.26
C CYS A 143 -12.14 -5.33 11.84
N LEU A 144 -12.54 -5.93 12.98
CA LEU A 144 -11.78 -7.01 13.60
C LEU A 144 -11.72 -8.26 12.70
N ILE A 145 -12.82 -8.62 12.06
CA ILE A 145 -12.89 -9.74 11.12
C ILE A 145 -11.98 -9.48 9.90
N VAL A 146 -12.02 -8.27 9.33
CA VAL A 146 -11.15 -7.90 8.20
C VAL A 146 -9.68 -7.95 8.60
N VAL A 147 -9.31 -7.37 9.75
CA VAL A 147 -7.92 -7.41 10.26
C VAL A 147 -7.46 -8.84 10.48
N ALA A 148 -8.29 -9.69 11.10
CA ALA A 148 -7.97 -11.10 11.30
C ALA A 148 -7.79 -11.86 9.98
N GLY A 149 -8.65 -11.59 8.99
CA GLY A 149 -8.54 -12.15 7.64
C GLY A 149 -7.24 -11.74 6.94
N VAL A 150 -6.89 -10.45 6.96
CA VAL A 150 -5.63 -9.93 6.42
C VAL A 150 -4.43 -10.60 7.10
N CYS A 151 -4.42 -10.66 8.42
CA CYS A 151 -3.34 -11.30 9.17
C CYS A 151 -3.20 -12.78 8.80
N ALA A 152 -4.31 -13.52 8.71
CA ALA A 152 -4.30 -14.93 8.34
C ALA A 152 -3.77 -15.15 6.92
N MET A 153 -4.21 -14.36 5.94
CA MET A 153 -3.71 -14.42 4.56
C MET A 153 -2.22 -14.12 4.48
N ASN A 154 -1.76 -13.06 5.14
CA ASN A 154 -0.34 -12.70 5.17
C ASN A 154 0.49 -13.80 5.84
N LEU A 155 0.04 -14.39 6.94
CA LEU A 155 0.72 -15.52 7.55
C LEU A 155 0.87 -16.70 6.59
N ILE A 156 -0.20 -17.09 5.89
CA ILE A 156 -0.17 -18.20 4.92
C ILE A 156 0.84 -17.93 3.79
N VAL A 157 0.87 -16.71 3.27
CA VAL A 157 1.75 -16.33 2.15
C VAL A 157 3.21 -16.24 2.60
N PHE A 158 3.48 -15.70 3.79
CA PHE A 158 4.85 -15.42 4.24
C PHE A 158 5.48 -16.52 5.11
N ILE A 159 4.72 -17.43 5.72
CA ILE A 159 5.27 -18.56 6.49
C ILE A 159 6.31 -19.40 5.72
N PRO A 160 6.16 -19.67 4.40
CA PRO A 160 7.17 -20.42 3.66
C PRO A 160 8.51 -19.67 3.55
N ASN A 161 8.51 -18.34 3.68
CA ASN A 161 9.69 -17.51 3.55
C ASN A 161 10.61 -17.63 4.77
N GLN A 162 11.86 -18.08 4.56
CA GLN A 162 12.83 -18.26 5.64
C GLN A 162 13.19 -16.96 6.37
N TYR A 163 13.17 -15.81 5.70
CA TYR A 163 13.44 -14.52 6.33
C TYR A 163 12.31 -14.12 7.28
N PHE A 164 11.06 -14.38 6.89
CA PHE A 164 9.89 -14.14 7.72
C PHE A 164 9.90 -15.01 8.99
N ARG A 165 10.26 -16.30 8.86
CA ARG A 165 10.42 -17.19 10.03
C ARG A 165 11.51 -16.71 10.99
N ARG A 166 12.64 -16.22 10.46
CA ARG A 166 13.68 -15.63 11.30
C ARG A 166 13.19 -14.40 12.05
N LEU A 167 12.43 -13.55 11.40
CA LEU A 167 11.84 -12.35 12.00
C LEU A 167 10.82 -12.72 13.09
N LEU A 168 9.95 -13.69 12.85
CA LEU A 168 9.03 -14.21 13.84
C LEU A 168 9.76 -14.77 15.07
N ASN A 169 10.80 -15.56 14.85
CA ASN A 169 11.61 -16.11 15.95
C ASN A 169 12.29 -15.01 16.78
N LEU A 170 12.79 -13.95 16.14
CA LEU A 170 13.34 -12.79 16.83
C LEU A 170 12.29 -12.09 17.69
N VAL A 171 11.11 -11.81 17.14
CA VAL A 171 10.01 -11.19 17.87
C VAL A 171 9.58 -12.06 19.07
N PHE A 172 9.38 -13.36 18.85
CA PHE A 172 9.03 -14.29 19.94
C PHE A 172 10.08 -14.34 21.04
N ASN A 173 11.37 -14.41 20.68
CA ASN A 173 12.43 -14.43 21.66
C ASN A 173 12.55 -13.11 22.44
N THR A 174 12.30 -11.98 21.78
CA THR A 174 12.30 -10.66 22.42
C THR A 174 11.15 -10.56 23.43
N ILE A 175 9.93 -10.93 23.03
CA ILE A 175 8.76 -10.94 23.93
C ILE A 175 9.00 -11.88 25.12
N ARG A 176 9.50 -13.10 24.88
CA ARG A 176 9.80 -14.06 25.91
C ARG A 176 10.89 -13.55 26.88
N GLY A 177 11.88 -12.80 26.37
CA GLY A 177 12.91 -12.16 27.16
C GLY A 177 12.40 -11.03 28.05
N VAL A 178 11.42 -10.25 27.56
CA VAL A 178 10.76 -9.20 28.34
C VAL A 178 9.89 -9.80 29.45
N VAL A 179 9.03 -10.76 29.11
CA VAL A 179 8.15 -11.44 30.09
C VAL A 179 8.97 -12.14 31.18
N ARG A 180 10.17 -12.66 30.89
CA ARG A 180 11.03 -13.33 31.86
C ARG A 180 11.80 -12.37 32.78
N LYS A 181 11.86 -11.08 32.43
CA LYS A 181 12.46 -10.02 33.26
C LYS A 181 11.46 -9.37 34.22
N GLU A 182 10.17 -9.52 33.96
CA GLU A 182 9.08 -8.95 34.79
C GLU A 182 8.45 -10.00 35.75
N ALA A 183 8.84 -11.28 35.61
CA ALA A 183 8.45 -12.37 36.50
C ALA A 183 9.62 -12.74 37.45
#